data_56d1b7d98fe1f6ae493a9c53a65e7493
#
_entry.id   56d1b7d98fe1f6ae493a9c53a65e7493
#
_cell.length_a   1.000
_cell.length_b   1.000
_cell.length_c   1.000
_cell.angle_alpha   90.00
_cell.angle_beta   90.00
_cell.angle_gamma   90.00
#
_symmetry.space_group_name_H-M   'P 1'
#
loop_
_entity.id
_entity.type
_entity.pdbx_description
1 polymer ?
#
loop_
_entity_poly.entity_id
_entity_poly.type
_entity_poly.pdbx_seq_one_letter_code
_entity_poly.pdbx_strand_id
1 'polypeptide(L)'
;MKEAIKKKAIRRLQILEGQIRGLQKMVQEEKYCIDILHQSLAVKEALSGVENLILENHLETHAVEQMKKGQSIKAVREILSIYKLSRKRS
;
A
#
# COMPACT_ATOMS: atom_id res chain seq x y z
N MET A 1 15.40 -0.34 -2.83
CA MET A 1 14.60 0.54 -1.94
C MET A 1 15.52 1.25 -0.95
N LYS A 2 15.34 2.54 -0.79
CA LYS A 2 16.12 3.32 0.19
C LYS A 2 15.87 2.78 1.59
N GLU A 3 16.92 2.73 2.42
CA GLU A 3 16.84 2.16 3.76
C GLU A 3 15.81 2.88 4.65
N ALA A 4 15.76 4.20 4.58
CA ALA A 4 14.78 4.98 5.36
C ALA A 4 13.34 4.64 4.96
N ILE A 5 13.08 4.41 3.68
CA ILE A 5 11.75 4.05 3.16
C ILE A 5 11.39 2.63 3.63
N LYS A 6 12.35 1.72 3.54
CA LYS A 6 12.16 0.33 3.99
C LYS A 6 11.75 0.27 5.46
N LYS A 7 12.47 0.98 6.33
CA LYS A 7 12.17 1.02 7.77
C LYS A 7 10.79 1.60 8.04
N LYS A 8 10.45 2.68 7.34
CA LYS A 8 9.16 3.34 7.50
C LYS A 8 8.01 2.46 7.05
N ALA A 9 8.17 1.78 5.91
CA ALA A 9 7.17 0.86 5.38
C ALA A 9 6.95 -0.32 6.33
N ILE A 10 8.03 -0.92 6.83
CA ILE A 10 7.95 -2.05 7.77
C ILE A 10 7.22 -1.64 9.05
N ARG A 11 7.57 -0.47 9.60
CA ARG A 11 6.93 0.02 10.82
C ARG A 11 5.42 0.21 10.62
N ARG A 12 5.03 0.81 9.52
CA ARG A 12 3.61 1.03 9.20
C ARG A 12 2.88 -0.29 9.01
N LEU A 13 3.51 -1.27 8.34
CA LEU A 13 2.93 -2.59 8.17
C LEU A 13 2.75 -3.32 9.49
N GLN A 14 3.69 -3.17 10.43
CA GLN A 14 3.57 -3.75 11.78
C GLN A 14 2.37 -3.17 12.53
N ILE A 15 2.14 -1.88 12.38
CA ILE A 15 0.95 -1.24 12.97
C ILE A 15 -0.32 -1.80 12.33
N LEU A 16 -0.31 -1.99 11.02
CA LEU A 16 -1.44 -2.58 10.29
C LEU A 16 -1.73 -4.01 10.73
N GLU A 17 -0.70 -4.81 10.99
CA GLU A 17 -0.88 -6.15 11.53
C GLU A 17 -1.71 -6.13 12.81
N GLY A 18 -1.38 -5.20 13.72
CA GLY A 18 -2.13 -5.04 14.96
C GLY A 18 -3.57 -4.63 14.71
N GLN A 19 -3.79 -3.74 13.76
CA GLN A 19 -5.14 -3.29 13.39
C GLN A 19 -5.97 -4.43 12.79
N ILE A 20 -5.35 -5.28 11.97
CA ILE A 20 -6.03 -6.44 11.38
C ILE A 20 -6.41 -7.43 12.47
N ARG A 21 -5.53 -7.67 13.45
CA ARG A 21 -5.86 -8.53 14.60
C ARG A 21 -7.04 -7.94 15.38
N GLY A 22 -7.07 -6.62 15.52
CA GLY A 22 -8.20 -5.92 16.14
C GLY A 22 -9.50 -6.14 15.40
N LEU A 23 -9.47 -6.14 14.05
CA LEU A 23 -10.65 -6.44 13.23
C LEU A 23 -11.13 -7.87 13.47
N GLN A 24 -10.21 -8.84 13.50
CA GLN A 24 -10.56 -10.24 13.77
C GLN A 24 -11.28 -10.37 15.10
N LYS A 25 -10.80 -9.67 16.12
CA LYS A 25 -11.41 -9.66 17.45
C LYS A 25 -12.83 -9.08 17.40
N MET A 26 -13.00 -7.98 16.69
CA MET A 26 -14.31 -7.35 16.53
C MET A 26 -15.32 -8.31 15.89
N VAL A 27 -14.89 -9.06 14.87
CA VAL A 27 -15.75 -10.05 14.22
C VAL A 27 -16.05 -11.19 15.17
N GLN A 28 -15.04 -11.71 15.89
CA GLN A 28 -15.23 -12.79 16.87
C GLN A 28 -16.20 -12.41 17.96
N GLU A 29 -16.16 -11.16 18.41
CA GLU A 29 -17.04 -10.64 19.45
C GLU A 29 -18.37 -10.13 18.91
N GLU A 30 -18.57 -10.26 17.61
CA GLU A 30 -19.80 -9.83 16.93
C GLU A 30 -20.17 -8.37 17.26
N LYS A 31 -19.17 -7.49 17.20
CA LYS A 31 -19.41 -6.06 17.34
C LYS A 31 -20.32 -5.57 16.22
N TYR A 32 -20.92 -4.40 16.42
CA TYR A 32 -21.83 -3.84 15.43
C TYR A 32 -21.17 -3.71 14.05
N CYS A 33 -21.84 -4.19 13.02
CA CYS A 33 -21.30 -4.30 11.65
C CYS A 33 -20.74 -2.98 11.13
N ILE A 34 -21.41 -1.87 11.41
CA ILE A 34 -20.98 -0.55 10.93
C ILE A 34 -19.65 -0.16 11.56
N ASP A 35 -19.45 -0.48 12.83
CA ASP A 35 -18.17 -0.20 13.51
C ASP A 35 -17.03 -1.03 12.92
N ILE A 36 -17.31 -2.28 12.61
CA ILE A 36 -16.33 -3.17 11.96
C ILE A 36 -15.95 -2.60 10.58
N LEU A 37 -16.93 -2.16 9.80
CA LEU A 37 -16.71 -1.60 8.48
C LEU A 37 -15.94 -0.29 8.53
N HIS A 38 -16.25 0.59 9.50
CA HIS A 38 -15.48 1.82 9.69
C HIS A 38 -14.01 1.51 9.98
N GLN A 39 -13.75 0.54 10.85
CA GLN A 39 -12.38 0.14 11.17
C GLN A 39 -11.68 -0.48 9.96
N SER A 40 -12.40 -1.27 9.17
CA SER A 40 -11.87 -1.85 7.94
C SER A 40 -11.46 -0.77 6.94
N LEU A 41 -12.29 0.26 6.78
CA LEU A 41 -11.97 1.38 5.89
C LEU A 41 -10.72 2.13 6.34
N ALA A 42 -10.54 2.30 7.66
CA ALA A 42 -9.35 2.92 8.22
C ALA A 42 -8.10 2.09 7.92
N VAL A 43 -8.19 0.75 8.00
CA VAL A 43 -7.09 -0.16 7.67
C VAL A 43 -6.74 -0.05 6.18
N LYS A 44 -7.73 0.01 5.30
CA LYS A 44 -7.52 0.20 3.87
C LYS A 44 -6.80 1.51 3.58
N GLU A 45 -7.21 2.59 4.23
CA GLU A 45 -6.57 3.89 4.09
C GLU A 45 -5.11 3.85 4.51
N ALA A 46 -4.82 3.21 5.64
CA ALA A 46 -3.45 3.07 6.13
C ALA A 46 -2.59 2.23 5.18
N LEU A 47 -3.16 1.17 4.59
CA LEU A 47 -2.45 0.36 3.61
C LEU A 47 -2.15 1.16 2.34
N SER A 48 -3.11 1.98 1.88
CA SER A 48 -2.89 2.89 0.75
C SER A 48 -1.71 3.82 0.99
N GLY A 49 -1.55 4.30 2.22
CA GLY A 49 -0.41 5.14 2.60
C GLY A 49 0.91 4.43 2.42
N VAL A 50 0.98 3.14 2.79
CA VAL A 50 2.19 2.32 2.60
C VAL A 50 2.45 2.11 1.11
N GLU A 51 1.42 1.82 0.34
CA GLU A 51 1.53 1.63 -1.11
C GLU A 51 2.06 2.88 -1.80
N ASN A 52 1.54 4.06 -1.42
CA ASN A 52 2.01 5.33 -1.97
C ASN A 52 3.47 5.58 -1.64
N LEU A 53 3.89 5.25 -0.42
CA LEU A 53 5.28 5.39 0.01
C LEU A 53 6.22 4.54 -0.86
N ILE A 54 5.83 3.30 -1.12
CA ILE A 54 6.61 2.38 -1.95
C ILE A 54 6.64 2.84 -3.41
N LEU A 55 5.50 3.27 -3.93
CA LEU A 55 5.40 3.76 -5.30
C LEU A 55 6.27 4.99 -5.51
N GLU A 56 6.22 5.94 -4.58
CA GLU A 56 7.05 7.14 -4.65
C GLU A 56 8.55 6.79 -4.70
N ASN A 57 8.98 5.87 -3.84
CA ASN A 57 10.37 5.40 -3.85
C ASN A 57 10.72 4.74 -5.19
N HIS A 58 9.82 3.93 -5.73
CA HIS A 58 10.03 3.26 -7.02
C HIS A 58 10.22 4.29 -8.15
N LEU A 59 9.36 5.32 -8.17
CA LEU A 59 9.45 6.36 -9.19
C LEU A 59 10.77 7.14 -9.10
N GLU A 60 11.22 7.46 -7.89
CA GLU A 60 12.45 8.23 -7.67
C GLU A 60 13.71 7.42 -7.94
N THR A 61 13.65 6.11 -7.90
CA THR A 61 14.82 5.24 -8.06
C THR A 61 14.73 4.39 -9.33
N HIS A 62 13.96 3.31 -9.29
CA HIS A 62 13.94 2.31 -10.36
C HIS A 62 13.37 2.86 -11.68
N ALA A 63 12.28 3.63 -11.62
CA ALA A 63 11.67 4.16 -12.84
C ALA A 63 12.58 5.16 -13.52
N VAL A 64 13.19 6.06 -12.75
CA VAL A 64 14.16 7.05 -13.29
C VAL A 64 15.35 6.33 -13.92
N GLU A 65 15.89 5.32 -13.25
CA GLU A 65 17.01 4.55 -13.77
C GLU A 65 16.64 3.81 -15.05
N GLN A 66 15.44 3.19 -15.10
CA GLN A 66 14.95 2.53 -16.30
C GLN A 66 14.87 3.50 -17.48
N MET A 67 14.37 4.70 -17.24
CA MET A 67 14.28 5.74 -18.28
C MET A 67 15.66 6.16 -18.78
N LYS A 68 16.64 6.32 -17.87
CA LYS A 68 18.01 6.66 -18.24
C LYS A 68 18.68 5.58 -19.06
N LYS A 69 18.29 4.32 -18.89
CA LYS A 69 18.82 3.16 -19.60
C LYS A 69 18.06 2.86 -20.88
N GLY A 70 17.15 3.72 -21.31
CA GLY A 70 16.35 3.50 -22.50
C GLY A 70 15.20 2.53 -22.33
N GLN A 71 14.78 2.25 -21.10
CA GLN A 71 13.69 1.32 -20.77
C GLN A 71 12.41 2.06 -20.37
N SER A 72 12.12 3.19 -21.01
CA SER A 72 10.94 3.99 -20.69
C SER A 72 9.62 3.25 -20.92
N ILE A 73 9.55 2.40 -21.93
CA ILE A 73 8.34 1.61 -22.21
C ILE A 73 8.04 0.67 -21.03
N LYS A 74 9.08 0.00 -20.51
CA LYS A 74 8.94 -0.87 -19.36
C LYS A 74 8.48 -0.10 -18.13
N ALA A 75 9.10 1.06 -17.86
CA ALA A 75 8.75 1.91 -16.73
C ALA A 75 7.28 2.33 -16.78
N VAL A 76 6.81 2.77 -17.94
CA VAL A 76 5.42 3.19 -18.13
C VAL A 76 4.45 2.02 -17.95
N ARG A 77 4.76 0.86 -18.52
CA ARG A 77 3.91 -0.33 -18.39
C ARG A 77 3.74 -0.76 -16.94
N GLU A 78 4.82 -0.74 -16.17
CA GLU A 78 4.77 -1.12 -14.76
C GLU A 78 3.88 -0.17 -13.95
N ILE A 79 4.01 1.13 -14.17
CA ILE A 79 3.17 2.13 -13.50
C ILE A 79 1.70 1.97 -13.88
N LEU A 80 1.44 1.77 -15.17
CA LEU A 80 0.07 1.57 -15.67
C LEU A 80 -0.57 0.31 -15.09
N SER A 81 0.21 -0.76 -14.90
CA SER A 81 -0.31 -2.01 -14.33
C SER A 81 -0.86 -1.78 -12.92
N ILE A 82 -0.16 -1.00 -12.11
CA ILE A 82 -0.60 -0.66 -10.74
C ILE A 82 -1.85 0.22 -10.80
N TYR A 83 -1.87 1.21 -11.67
CA TYR A 83 -3.00 2.10 -11.84
C TYR A 83 -4.27 1.33 -12.23
N LYS A 84 -4.15 0.41 -13.19
CA LYS A 84 -5.28 -0.41 -13.65
C LYS A 84 -5.82 -1.31 -12.55
N LEU A 85 -4.94 -1.94 -11.78
CA LEU A 85 -5.36 -2.76 -10.64
C LEU A 85 -6.08 -1.94 -9.58
N SER A 86 -5.56 -0.76 -9.28
CA SER A 86 -6.16 0.17 -8.33
C SER A 86 -7.59 0.54 -8.73
N ARG A 87 -7.84 0.78 -10.01
CA ARG A 87 -9.17 1.14 -10.51
C ARG A 87 -10.16 -0.01 -10.45
N LYS A 88 -9.72 -1.23 -10.67
CA LYS A 88 -10.60 -2.42 -10.64
C LYS A 88 -11.17 -2.70 -9.26
N ARG A 89 -10.58 -2.15 -8.22
CA ARG A 89 -10.93 -2.45 -6.83
C ARG A 89 -11.86 -1.42 -6.19
N SER A 90 -12.21 -0.43 -6.94
CA SER A 90 -13.11 0.62 -6.46
C SER A 90 -14.55 0.12 -6.33
#